data_fe78477dfb0d2e6fd49e60227126eda6
#
_entry.id   fe78477dfb0d2e6fd49e60227126eda6
#
_cell.length_a   1.000
_cell.length_b   1.000
_cell.length_c   1.000
_cell.angle_alpha   90.00
_cell.angle_beta   90.00
_cell.angle_gamma   90.00
#
_symmetry.space_group_name_H-M   'P 1'
#
loop_
_entity.id
_entity.type
_entity.pdbx_description
1 polymer ?
#
loop_
_entity_poly.entity_id
_entity_poly.type
_entity_poly.pdbx_seq_one_letter_code
_entity_poly.pdbx_strand_id
1 'polypeptide(L)'
;MLDSTELFAGHRLPEVLGGVTRYAEHPHSGVYPTSNQPQGWSASAIVLVVHALLGLQPVAPLGLLFVNSQLPSWMPDLRLEGLRVGAARIDIEFRRDRSGQTSYRVTSREGHLRVMRQPPPQQPGVSAGRRARAGLGSLLPTRRH
;
A
#
# COMPACT_ATOMS: atom_id res chain seq x y z
N MET A 1 -7.58 -5.87 -12.45
CA MET A 1 -6.19 -6.29 -12.63
C MET A 1 -6.00 -7.77 -12.31
N LEU A 2 -6.40 -8.26 -11.13
CA LEU A 2 -6.30 -9.69 -10.81
C LEU A 2 -7.14 -10.55 -11.77
N ASP A 3 -8.38 -10.15 -12.04
CA ASP A 3 -9.25 -10.83 -13.01
C ASP A 3 -8.64 -10.90 -14.41
N SER A 4 -7.80 -9.91 -14.76
CA SER A 4 -7.13 -9.88 -16.07
C SER A 4 -6.02 -10.91 -16.18
N THR A 5 -5.45 -11.39 -15.07
CA THR A 5 -4.40 -12.42 -15.12
C THR A 5 -4.92 -13.77 -15.55
N GLU A 6 -6.21 -14.04 -15.38
CA GLU A 6 -6.85 -15.29 -15.82
C GLU A 6 -7.01 -15.38 -17.33
N LEU A 7 -7.03 -14.21 -18.02
CA LEU A 7 -7.19 -14.14 -19.49
C LEU A 7 -5.91 -14.46 -20.27
N PHE A 8 -4.76 -14.46 -19.60
CA PHE A 8 -3.46 -14.57 -20.27
C PHE A 8 -2.69 -15.82 -19.84
N ALA A 9 -2.03 -16.46 -20.83
CA ALA A 9 -1.24 -17.65 -20.58
C ALA A 9 -0.20 -17.44 -19.47
N GLY A 10 -0.18 -18.35 -18.50
CA GLY A 10 0.73 -18.31 -17.36
C GLY A 10 0.48 -17.13 -16.41
N HIS A 11 -0.72 -16.57 -16.38
CA HIS A 11 -1.13 -15.43 -15.54
C HIS A 11 -0.28 -14.17 -15.75
N ARG A 12 0.30 -14.00 -16.94
CA ARG A 12 1.17 -12.88 -17.29
C ARG A 12 0.36 -11.73 -17.86
N LEU A 13 0.52 -10.55 -17.30
CA LEU A 13 -0.16 -9.35 -17.81
C LEU A 13 0.50 -8.89 -19.12
N PRO A 14 -0.32 -8.45 -20.11
CA PRO A 14 0.16 -7.87 -21.34
C PRO A 14 0.65 -6.43 -21.14
N GLU A 15 1.25 -5.87 -22.19
CA GLU A 15 1.64 -4.47 -22.22
C GLU A 15 0.47 -3.53 -22.03
N VAL A 16 -0.64 -3.77 -22.71
CA VAL A 16 -1.86 -2.98 -22.65
C VAL A 16 -3.10 -3.87 -22.68
N LEU A 17 -4.18 -3.35 -22.14
CA LEU A 17 -5.50 -3.94 -22.19
C LEU A 17 -6.40 -3.06 -23.08
N GLY A 18 -7.25 -3.68 -23.89
CA GLY A 18 -8.22 -2.97 -24.71
C GLY A 18 -9.26 -2.24 -23.86
N GLY A 19 -9.56 -0.98 -24.21
CA GLY A 19 -10.57 -0.15 -23.55
C GLY A 19 -12.01 -0.49 -23.96
N VAL A 20 -12.36 -1.77 -24.05
CA VAL A 20 -13.70 -2.21 -24.43
C VAL A 20 -14.64 -2.09 -23.25
N THR A 21 -15.87 -1.62 -23.51
CA THR A 21 -16.92 -1.56 -22.48
C THR A 21 -17.23 -2.97 -21.97
N ARG A 22 -17.30 -3.13 -20.65
CA ARG A 22 -17.66 -4.40 -20.03
C ARG A 22 -19.17 -4.57 -20.02
N TYR A 23 -19.60 -5.78 -20.33
CA TYR A 23 -21.00 -6.22 -20.26
C TYR A 23 -21.06 -7.72 -19.94
N ALA A 24 -22.24 -8.29 -19.79
CA ALA A 24 -22.40 -9.66 -19.25
C ALA A 24 -21.63 -10.73 -20.06
N GLU A 25 -21.59 -10.60 -21.39
CA GLU A 25 -20.90 -11.52 -22.29
C GLU A 25 -19.38 -11.25 -22.35
N HIS A 26 -18.94 -10.05 -21.97
CA HIS A 26 -17.53 -9.64 -21.91
C HIS A 26 -17.22 -8.92 -20.60
N PRO A 27 -17.17 -9.66 -19.47
CA PRO A 27 -16.97 -9.08 -18.14
C PRO A 27 -15.53 -8.61 -17.89
N HIS A 28 -14.60 -9.00 -18.77
CA HIS A 28 -13.17 -8.70 -18.62
C HIS A 28 -12.71 -7.59 -19.56
N SER A 29 -11.52 -7.05 -19.29
CA SER A 29 -10.86 -6.11 -20.20
C SER A 29 -10.53 -6.80 -21.52
N GLY A 30 -10.70 -6.10 -22.64
CA GLY A 30 -10.38 -6.63 -23.95
C GLY A 30 -8.88 -6.95 -24.11
N VAL A 31 -8.58 -8.00 -24.87
CA VAL A 31 -7.22 -8.28 -25.30
C VAL A 31 -6.85 -7.35 -26.46
N TYR A 32 -5.68 -6.74 -26.40
CA TYR A 32 -5.12 -5.98 -27.50
C TYR A 32 -4.18 -6.88 -28.33
N PRO A 33 -4.57 -7.26 -29.58
CA PRO A 33 -3.88 -8.35 -30.31
C PRO A 33 -2.40 -8.10 -30.58
N THR A 34 -2.00 -6.83 -30.69
CA THR A 34 -0.60 -6.45 -30.99
C THR A 34 0.23 -6.08 -29.76
N SER A 35 -0.31 -6.26 -28.56
CA SER A 35 0.43 -5.99 -27.33
C SER A 35 1.47 -7.09 -27.06
N ASN A 36 2.63 -6.67 -26.52
CA ASN A 36 3.63 -7.63 -26.10
C ASN A 36 3.17 -8.44 -24.89
N GLN A 37 3.43 -9.76 -24.91
CA GLN A 37 3.11 -10.71 -23.85
C GLN A 37 4.25 -11.71 -23.69
N PRO A 38 4.91 -11.79 -22.54
CA PRO A 38 4.81 -10.92 -21.36
C PRO A 38 5.53 -9.59 -21.53
N GLN A 39 5.08 -8.58 -20.79
CA GLN A 39 5.75 -7.28 -20.72
C GLN A 39 6.40 -7.08 -19.34
N GLY A 40 7.66 -6.65 -19.34
CA GLY A 40 8.46 -6.55 -18.10
C GLY A 40 7.86 -5.60 -17.06
N TRP A 41 7.38 -4.42 -17.46
CA TRP A 41 6.77 -3.47 -16.52
C TRP A 41 5.43 -3.97 -15.95
N SER A 42 4.69 -4.78 -16.70
CA SER A 42 3.44 -5.39 -16.22
C SER A 42 3.69 -6.45 -15.14
N ALA A 43 4.81 -7.16 -15.21
CA ALA A 43 5.24 -8.06 -14.14
C ALA A 43 5.55 -7.27 -12.85
N SER A 44 6.17 -6.11 -12.97
CA SER A 44 6.45 -5.22 -11.82
C SER A 44 5.19 -4.67 -11.18
N ALA A 45 4.10 -4.50 -11.93
CA ALA A 45 2.85 -3.97 -11.41
C ALA A 45 2.24 -4.86 -10.34
N ILE A 46 2.38 -6.18 -10.41
CA ILE A 46 1.91 -7.11 -9.37
C ILE A 46 2.69 -6.88 -8.07
N VAL A 47 4.02 -6.74 -8.17
CA VAL A 47 4.87 -6.44 -7.00
C VAL A 47 4.48 -5.10 -6.39
N LEU A 48 4.20 -4.09 -7.22
CA LEU A 48 3.76 -2.77 -6.76
C LEU A 48 2.40 -2.84 -6.04
N VAL A 49 1.45 -3.64 -6.52
CA VAL A 49 0.16 -3.86 -5.85
C VAL A 49 0.37 -4.49 -4.47
N VAL A 50 1.21 -5.53 -4.36
CA VAL A 50 1.55 -6.15 -3.07
C VAL A 50 2.20 -5.12 -2.13
N HIS A 51 3.15 -4.34 -2.63
CA HIS A 51 3.77 -3.25 -1.88
C HIS A 51 2.75 -2.24 -1.36
N ALA A 52 1.80 -1.82 -2.20
CA ALA A 52 0.75 -0.87 -1.83
C ALA A 52 -0.20 -1.43 -0.77
N LEU A 53 -0.65 -2.70 -0.93
CA LEU A 53 -1.56 -3.37 0.01
C LEU A 53 -0.93 -3.58 1.39
N LEU A 54 0.36 -3.88 1.43
CA LEU A 54 1.07 -4.20 2.67
C LEU A 54 1.80 -2.98 3.26
N GLY A 55 1.93 -1.89 2.50
CA GLY A 55 2.65 -0.69 2.92
C GLY A 55 4.09 -0.99 3.30
N LEU A 56 4.77 -1.85 2.51
CA LEU A 56 6.13 -2.27 2.80
C LEU A 56 7.12 -1.14 2.52
N GLN A 57 7.92 -0.81 3.52
CA GLN A 57 9.02 0.16 3.38
C GLN A 57 10.29 -0.41 4.02
N PRO A 58 11.13 -1.10 3.23
CA PRO A 58 12.38 -1.65 3.71
C PRO A 58 13.44 -0.55 3.85
N VAL A 59 14.14 -0.54 5.00
CA VAL A 59 15.33 0.27 5.26
C VAL A 59 16.47 -0.68 5.58
N ALA A 60 16.93 -1.38 4.56
CA ALA A 60 17.90 -2.47 4.67
C ALA A 60 19.20 -2.11 5.43
N PRO A 61 19.81 -0.92 5.22
CA PRO A 61 21.01 -0.54 5.96
C PRO A 61 20.83 -0.49 7.48
N LEU A 62 19.58 -0.24 7.93
CA LEU A 62 19.26 -0.18 9.36
C LEU A 62 18.65 -1.48 9.90
N GLY A 63 18.50 -2.50 9.07
CA GLY A 63 17.82 -3.74 9.46
C GLY A 63 16.36 -3.51 9.86
N LEU A 64 15.66 -2.59 9.19
CA LEU A 64 14.28 -2.23 9.48
C LEU A 64 13.36 -2.52 8.30
N LEU A 65 12.14 -2.94 8.62
CA LEU A 65 11.02 -3.01 7.69
C LEU A 65 9.80 -2.36 8.35
N PHE A 66 9.32 -1.28 7.76
CA PHE A 66 8.03 -0.73 8.15
C PHE A 66 6.92 -1.39 7.35
N VAL A 67 5.78 -1.60 8.01
CA VAL A 67 4.56 -2.16 7.42
C VAL A 67 3.35 -1.29 7.78
N ASN A 68 2.47 -1.06 6.81
CA ASN A 68 1.20 -0.35 7.01
C ASN A 68 0.12 -1.02 6.15
N SER A 69 -0.18 -2.26 6.49
CA SER A 69 -1.03 -3.12 5.69
C SER A 69 -2.51 -2.74 5.76
N GLN A 70 -3.16 -2.74 4.59
CA GLN A 70 -4.60 -2.54 4.44
C GLN A 70 -5.12 -3.56 3.43
N LEU A 71 -5.53 -4.72 3.93
CA LEU A 71 -6.10 -5.75 3.08
C LEU A 71 -7.56 -5.41 2.72
N PRO A 72 -7.98 -5.61 1.47
CA PRO A 72 -9.37 -5.47 1.07
C PRO A 72 -10.24 -6.59 1.66
N SER A 73 -11.56 -6.38 1.72
CA SER A 73 -12.49 -7.35 2.30
C SER A 73 -12.55 -8.68 1.55
N TRP A 74 -12.28 -8.67 0.25
CA TRP A 74 -12.26 -9.86 -0.60
C TRP A 74 -10.96 -10.68 -0.48
N MET A 75 -9.93 -10.15 0.20
CA MET A 75 -8.67 -10.85 0.50
C MET A 75 -8.32 -10.62 1.99
N PRO A 76 -9.03 -11.30 2.90
CA PRO A 76 -8.86 -11.05 4.34
C PRO A 76 -7.55 -11.58 4.91
N ASP A 77 -6.94 -12.54 4.25
CA ASP A 77 -5.67 -13.15 4.66
C ASP A 77 -4.66 -13.10 3.52
N LEU A 78 -3.40 -12.81 3.85
CA LEU A 78 -2.29 -12.85 2.91
C LEU A 78 -1.03 -13.29 3.64
N ARG A 79 -0.29 -14.22 3.04
CA ARG A 79 1.02 -14.65 3.54
C ARG A 79 2.11 -14.28 2.53
N LEU A 80 3.16 -13.65 3.03
CA LEU A 80 4.35 -13.32 2.27
C LEU A 80 5.50 -14.18 2.79
N GLU A 81 6.01 -15.07 1.95
CA GLU A 81 7.06 -16.01 2.31
C GLU A 81 8.39 -15.61 1.69
N GLY A 82 9.46 -15.77 2.46
CA GLY A 82 10.82 -15.57 1.98
C GLY A 82 11.15 -14.14 1.59
N LEU A 83 10.47 -13.13 2.15
CA LEU A 83 10.81 -11.73 1.91
C LEU A 83 12.23 -11.44 2.37
N ARG A 84 13.07 -10.98 1.44
CA ARG A 84 14.44 -10.58 1.74
C ARG A 84 14.53 -9.07 1.94
N VAL A 85 15.18 -8.66 3.03
CA VAL A 85 15.52 -7.26 3.33
C VAL A 85 16.97 -7.21 3.78
N GLY A 86 17.85 -6.75 2.91
CA GLY A 86 19.30 -6.87 3.12
C GLY A 86 19.73 -8.34 3.20
N ALA A 87 20.43 -8.72 4.25
CA ALA A 87 20.86 -10.09 4.53
C ALA A 87 19.79 -10.93 5.25
N ALA A 88 18.72 -10.31 5.74
CA ALA A 88 17.67 -11.01 6.46
C ALA A 88 16.59 -11.57 5.52
N ARG A 89 15.95 -12.66 5.97
CA ARG A 89 14.80 -13.29 5.33
C ARG A 89 13.70 -13.51 6.36
N ILE A 90 12.44 -13.21 5.99
CA ILE A 90 11.31 -13.35 6.89
C ILE A 90 10.08 -13.88 6.15
N ASP A 91 9.19 -14.53 6.92
CA ASP A 91 7.81 -14.82 6.53
C ASP A 91 6.87 -13.98 7.39
N ILE A 92 5.86 -13.38 6.76
CA ILE A 92 4.88 -12.53 7.44
C ILE A 92 3.48 -12.94 7.01
N GLU A 93 2.59 -13.12 7.99
CA GLU A 93 1.16 -13.29 7.79
C GLU A 93 0.45 -11.96 8.08
N PHE A 94 -0.51 -11.62 7.22
CA PHE A 94 -1.39 -10.47 7.36
C PHE A 94 -2.83 -10.96 7.47
N ARG A 95 -3.60 -10.38 8.39
CA ARG A 95 -5.00 -10.71 8.59
C ARG A 95 -5.84 -9.47 8.78
N ARG A 96 -6.94 -9.40 8.03
CA ARG A 96 -7.97 -8.40 8.20
C ARG A 96 -9.05 -8.94 9.12
N ASP A 97 -9.39 -8.20 10.16
CA ASP A 97 -10.48 -8.54 11.07
C ASP A 97 -11.85 -8.04 10.56
N ARG A 98 -12.90 -8.35 11.29
CA ARG A 98 -14.28 -7.93 10.97
C ARG A 98 -14.48 -6.42 11.05
N SER A 99 -13.67 -5.71 11.79
CA SER A 99 -13.70 -4.23 11.89
C SER A 99 -13.00 -3.55 10.71
N GLY A 100 -12.32 -4.32 9.87
CA GLY A 100 -11.57 -3.83 8.72
C GLY A 100 -10.11 -3.49 9.03
N GLN A 101 -9.64 -3.72 10.26
CA GLN A 101 -8.25 -3.52 10.62
C GLN A 101 -7.40 -4.69 10.15
N THR A 102 -6.22 -4.37 9.61
CA THR A 102 -5.23 -5.39 9.25
C THR A 102 -4.14 -5.44 10.30
N SER A 103 -3.89 -6.65 10.81
CA SER A 103 -2.77 -7.00 11.68
C SER A 103 -1.72 -7.78 10.91
N TYR A 104 -0.50 -7.86 11.44
CA TYR A 104 0.55 -8.72 10.88
C TYR A 104 1.25 -9.51 11.98
N ARG A 105 1.81 -10.66 11.61
CA ARG A 105 2.62 -11.52 12.46
C ARG A 105 3.81 -12.06 11.67
N VAL A 106 5.02 -11.91 12.19
CA VAL A 106 6.21 -12.54 11.65
C VAL A 106 6.22 -14.01 12.12
N THR A 107 6.18 -14.94 11.18
CA THR A 107 6.11 -16.39 11.44
C THR A 107 7.46 -17.09 11.33
N SER A 108 8.39 -16.53 10.55
CA SER A 108 9.75 -17.00 10.43
C SER A 108 10.71 -15.83 10.29
N ARG A 109 11.94 -15.99 10.81
CA ARG A 109 12.97 -14.95 10.69
C ARG A 109 14.36 -15.59 10.68
N GLU A 110 15.13 -15.23 9.65
CA GLU A 110 16.54 -15.51 9.54
C GLU A 110 17.28 -14.16 9.45
N GLY A 111 18.34 -14.01 10.23
CA GLY A 111 19.10 -12.75 10.30
C GLY A 111 18.46 -11.66 11.15
N HIS A 112 19.09 -10.48 11.16
CA HIS A 112 18.66 -9.35 11.97
C HIS A 112 17.76 -8.41 11.17
N LEU A 113 16.46 -8.41 11.47
CA LEU A 113 15.48 -7.50 10.88
C LEU A 113 14.41 -7.16 11.92
N ARG A 114 14.17 -5.89 12.14
CA ARG A 114 13.08 -5.40 12.99
C ARG A 114 11.91 -4.97 12.11
N VAL A 115 10.75 -5.60 12.32
CA VAL A 115 9.49 -5.22 11.64
C VAL A 115 8.70 -4.31 12.56
N MET A 116 8.26 -3.18 12.04
CA MET A 116 7.54 -2.15 12.80
C MET A 116 6.34 -1.65 12.01
N ARG A 117 5.25 -1.32 12.72
CA ARG A 117 4.15 -0.60 12.09
C ARG A 117 4.60 0.83 11.79
N GLN A 118 4.35 1.30 10.57
CA GLN A 118 4.62 2.69 10.22
C GLN A 118 3.71 3.60 11.04
N PRO A 119 4.26 4.61 11.73
CA PRO A 119 3.43 5.61 12.38
C PRO A 119 2.60 6.38 11.32
N PRO A 120 1.38 6.83 11.65
CA PRO A 120 0.62 7.67 10.76
C PRO A 120 1.45 8.91 10.38
N PRO A 121 1.34 9.43 9.14
CA PRO A 121 2.02 10.65 8.75
C PRO A 121 1.60 11.75 9.71
N GLN A 122 2.59 12.39 10.35
CA GLN A 122 2.32 13.57 11.16
C GLN A 122 1.83 14.65 10.21
N GLN A 123 0.56 14.98 10.27
CA GLN A 123 0.05 16.17 9.60
C GLN A 123 0.78 17.37 10.21
N PRO A 124 1.49 18.20 9.43
CA PRO A 124 2.05 19.43 9.95
C PRO A 124 0.91 20.20 10.58
N GLY A 125 1.04 20.43 11.90
CA GLY A 125 -0.07 20.84 12.74
C GLY A 125 -0.71 22.14 12.25
N VAL A 126 -1.98 22.09 11.94
CA VAL A 126 -2.89 23.25 11.79
C VAL A 126 -3.06 23.98 13.13
N SER A 127 -2.39 23.53 14.22
CA SER A 127 -2.56 24.06 15.57
C SER A 127 -1.73 25.31 15.90
N ALA A 128 -0.74 25.69 15.10
CA ALA A 128 0.07 26.88 15.38
C ALA A 128 -0.65 28.21 15.00
N GLY A 129 -1.64 28.19 14.09
CA GLY A 129 -2.32 29.39 13.63
C GLY A 129 -3.47 29.87 14.51
N ARG A 130 -3.99 29.05 15.40
CA ARG A 130 -5.17 29.41 16.21
C ARG A 130 -4.82 30.04 17.56
N ARG A 131 -3.59 29.86 18.08
CA ARG A 131 -3.13 30.48 19.34
C ARG A 131 -2.60 31.91 19.16
N ALA A 132 -2.17 32.31 17.97
CA ALA A 132 -1.67 33.67 17.73
C ALA A 132 -2.78 34.73 17.57
N ARG A 133 -4.03 34.34 17.29
CA ARG A 133 -5.16 35.30 17.16
C ARG A 133 -5.90 35.61 18.46
N ALA A 134 -5.70 34.83 19.51
CA ALA A 134 -6.35 35.09 20.81
C ALA A 134 -5.59 36.10 21.70
N GLY A 135 -4.35 36.46 21.33
CA GLY A 135 -3.51 37.35 22.15
C GLY A 135 -3.46 38.82 21.71
N LEU A 136 -4.08 39.20 20.58
CA LEU A 136 -3.99 40.58 20.04
C LEU A 136 -5.26 41.42 20.24
N GLY A 137 -6.27 40.89 20.94
CA GLY A 137 -7.57 41.58 21.19
C GLY A 137 -7.63 42.46 22.41
N SER A 138 -6.60 42.55 23.26
CA SER A 138 -6.71 43.24 24.58
C SER A 138 -5.83 44.50 24.74
N LEU A 139 -5.31 45.07 23.67
CA LEU A 139 -4.43 46.26 23.74
C LEU A 139 -4.97 47.48 22.97
N LEU A 140 -6.26 47.69 22.95
CA LEU A 140 -6.78 48.99 22.50
C LEU A 140 -7.28 49.78 23.70
N PRO A 141 -6.77 51.00 23.98
CA PRO A 141 -7.24 51.85 25.06
C PRO A 141 -8.62 52.40 24.74
N THR A 142 -9.55 52.22 25.64
CA THR A 142 -10.87 52.86 25.60
C THR A 142 -10.70 54.38 25.73
N ARG A 143 -10.97 55.14 24.65
CA ARG A 143 -11.17 56.61 24.74
C ARG A 143 -12.52 56.86 25.40
N ARG A 144 -12.50 57.52 26.56
CA ARG A 144 -13.67 58.15 27.15
C ARG A 144 -13.89 59.51 26.44
N HIS A 145 -15.10 59.74 26.01
CA HIS A 145 -15.72 61.08 25.90
C HIS A 145 -16.96 61.11 26.75
#